data_7d3298a90b665279ee12444920bf77ff
#
_entry.id   7d3298a90b665279ee12444920bf77ff
#
_cell.length_a   1.000
_cell.length_b   1.000
_cell.length_c   1.000
_cell.angle_alpha   90.00
_cell.angle_beta   90.00
_cell.angle_gamma   90.00
#
_symmetry.space_group_name_H-M   'P 1'
#
loop_
_entity.id
_entity.type
_entity.pdbx_description
1 polymer ?
#
loop_
_entity_poly.entity_id
_entity_poly.type
_entity_poly.pdbx_seq_one_letter_code
_entity_poly.pdbx_strand_id
1 'polypeptide(L)'
;MSELTEQNLTRQQAEQEMACLRKIYASVRLLDPKMLAEEPCYPPWKNVHPCTSCVGREAMAGKCQCSKLETLGSSLYQVTARYVEVDGKPYVMEMILPLDASAHSTLNSNELIYRDALTGAYNRRFYEEELKHKYLNAGVAMIDLDDLSL
;
A
#
# COMPACT_ATOMS: atom_id res chain seq x y z
N MET A 1 -6.74 7.09 24.50
CA MET A 1 -7.12 8.27 23.70
C MET A 1 -5.85 8.97 23.29
N SER A 2 -5.33 8.68 22.15
CA SER A 2 -4.27 9.50 21.59
C SER A 2 -4.93 10.74 20.99
N GLU A 3 -4.72 11.86 21.59
CA GLU A 3 -4.91 13.15 20.96
C GLU A 3 -4.05 13.15 19.70
N LEU A 4 -4.69 12.90 18.55
CA LEU A 4 -4.14 13.26 17.26
C LEU A 4 -4.20 14.79 17.21
N THR A 5 -3.26 15.39 17.90
CA THR A 5 -3.05 16.81 18.00
C THR A 5 -2.85 17.38 16.61
N GLU A 6 -3.74 18.30 16.28
CA GLU A 6 -3.64 19.29 15.21
C GLU A 6 -3.19 18.75 13.86
N GLN A 7 -4.15 18.20 13.15
CA GLN A 7 -4.04 17.86 11.74
C GLN A 7 -4.03 19.12 10.83
N ASN A 8 -4.04 20.31 11.44
CA ASN A 8 -4.06 21.57 10.69
C ASN A 8 -2.67 22.21 10.68
N LEU A 9 -2.05 22.18 9.52
CA LEU A 9 -0.70 22.69 9.29
C LEU A 9 -0.78 23.90 8.36
N THR A 10 0.17 24.83 8.53
CA THR A 10 0.45 25.78 7.46
C THR A 10 1.22 25.08 6.34
N ARG A 11 1.24 25.65 5.14
CA ARG A 11 2.02 25.11 4.02
C ARG A 11 3.49 24.92 4.39
N GLN A 12 4.06 25.91 5.05
CA GLN A 12 5.44 25.85 5.49
C GLN A 12 5.72 24.72 6.49
N GLN A 13 4.81 24.51 7.45
CA GLN A 13 4.91 23.41 8.41
C GLN A 13 4.82 22.05 7.73
N ALA A 14 3.90 21.89 6.78
CA ALA A 14 3.76 20.66 6.00
C ALA A 14 5.04 20.35 5.20
N GLU A 15 5.63 21.33 4.56
CA GLU A 15 6.88 21.20 3.80
C GLU A 15 8.07 20.83 4.70
N GLN A 16 8.17 21.43 5.89
CA GLN A 16 9.19 21.09 6.87
C GLN A 16 9.03 19.65 7.40
N GLU A 17 7.82 19.24 7.71
CA GLU A 17 7.53 17.88 8.15
C GLU A 17 7.87 16.87 7.07
N MET A 18 7.46 17.11 5.83
CA MET A 18 7.80 16.25 4.68
C MET A 18 9.30 16.16 4.46
N ALA A 19 10.04 17.26 4.60
CA ALA A 19 11.50 17.27 4.48
C ALA A 19 12.19 16.41 5.54
N CYS A 20 11.68 16.42 6.78
CA CYS A 20 12.17 15.53 7.83
C CYS A 20 11.85 14.06 7.54
N LEU A 21 10.64 13.77 7.10
CA LEU A 21 10.20 12.41 6.80
C LEU A 21 10.95 11.80 5.62
N ARG A 22 11.34 12.59 4.62
CA ARG A 22 12.15 12.14 3.48
C ARG A 22 13.55 11.64 3.85
N LYS A 23 14.01 11.89 5.07
CA LYS A 23 15.26 11.31 5.59
C LYS A 23 15.10 9.83 5.94
N ILE A 24 13.88 9.37 6.19
CA ILE A 24 13.55 8.01 6.64
C ILE A 24 12.79 7.26 5.53
N TYR A 25 11.79 7.90 4.95
CA TYR A 25 10.94 7.32 3.91
C TYR A 25 11.51 7.51 2.53
N ALA A 26 11.35 6.51 1.67
CA ALA A 26 11.78 6.59 0.27
C ALA A 26 10.95 7.59 -0.54
N SER A 27 9.69 7.77 -0.18
CA SER A 27 8.80 8.75 -0.79
C SER A 27 7.87 9.35 0.26
N VAL A 28 7.70 10.65 0.16
CA VAL A 28 6.69 11.39 0.95
C VAL A 28 6.03 12.38 0.01
N ARG A 29 4.72 12.29 -0.14
CA ARG A 29 3.92 13.18 -1.00
C ARG A 29 2.66 13.64 -0.30
N LEU A 30 2.18 14.80 -0.74
CA LEU A 30 0.91 15.36 -0.28
C LEU A 30 -0.10 15.22 -1.41
N LEU A 31 -1.17 14.50 -1.15
CA LEU A 31 -2.22 14.18 -2.10
C LEU A 31 -3.49 14.93 -1.74
N ASP A 32 -4.03 15.68 -2.69
CA ASP A 32 -5.35 16.28 -2.56
C ASP A 32 -6.46 15.30 -2.97
N PRO A 33 -7.74 15.59 -2.70
CA PRO A 33 -8.84 14.70 -3.06
C PRO A 33 -8.91 14.37 -4.55
N LYS A 34 -8.52 15.28 -5.43
CA LYS A 34 -8.51 15.08 -6.87
C LYS A 34 -7.44 14.08 -7.29
N MET A 35 -6.23 14.23 -6.76
CA MET A 35 -5.14 13.29 -7.00
C MET A 35 -5.51 11.88 -6.55
N LEU A 36 -6.18 11.73 -5.41
CA LEU A 36 -6.64 10.44 -4.91
C LEU A 36 -7.73 9.79 -5.79
N ALA A 37 -8.49 10.59 -6.52
CA ALA A 37 -9.57 10.10 -7.37
C ALA A 37 -9.11 9.78 -8.81
N GLU A 38 -8.21 10.56 -9.37
CA GLU A 38 -7.91 10.60 -10.80
C GLU A 38 -6.49 10.15 -11.17
N GLU A 39 -5.52 10.32 -10.26
CA GLU A 39 -4.13 10.05 -10.58
C GLU A 39 -3.73 8.58 -10.33
N PRO A 40 -2.86 8.02 -11.19
CA PRO A 40 -2.29 6.71 -10.93
C PRO A 40 -1.47 6.74 -9.65
N CYS A 41 -1.48 5.64 -8.92
CA CYS A 41 -0.65 5.43 -7.75
C CYS A 41 0.84 5.61 -8.08
N TYR A 42 1.62 5.83 -7.02
CA TYR A 42 3.07 6.02 -7.09
C TYR A 42 3.74 5.14 -8.18
N PRO A 43 4.68 5.69 -8.96
CA PRO A 43 5.27 5.01 -10.13
C PRO A 43 5.73 3.58 -9.95
N PRO A 44 6.27 3.13 -8.79
CA PRO A 44 6.64 1.73 -8.61
C PRO A 44 5.46 0.77 -8.80
N TRP A 45 4.26 1.16 -8.37
CA TRP A 45 3.07 0.30 -8.46
C TRP A 45 2.51 0.21 -9.87
N LYS A 46 2.69 1.24 -10.71
CA LYS A 46 2.19 1.35 -12.09
C LYS A 46 0.75 0.88 -12.27
N ASN A 47 -0.08 1.12 -11.26
CA ASN A 47 -1.48 0.76 -11.33
C ASN A 47 -2.19 1.67 -12.34
N VAL A 48 -2.88 1.08 -13.30
CA VAL A 48 -3.64 1.80 -14.32
C VAL A 48 -4.96 2.32 -13.75
N HIS A 49 -5.45 1.66 -12.71
CA HIS A 49 -6.68 2.05 -12.00
C HIS A 49 -6.39 2.23 -10.51
N PRO A 50 -7.18 3.08 -9.83
CA PRO A 50 -7.10 3.17 -8.38
C PRO A 50 -7.28 1.80 -7.74
N CYS A 51 -6.42 1.48 -6.76
CA CYS A 51 -6.55 0.22 -6.05
C CYS A 51 -7.87 0.18 -5.24
N THR A 52 -8.47 -1.01 -5.16
CA THR A 52 -9.72 -1.22 -4.41
C THR A 52 -9.56 -0.94 -2.92
N SER A 53 -8.38 -1.19 -2.38
CA SER A 53 -7.99 -0.92 -0.99
C SER A 53 -6.92 0.17 -0.98
N CYS A 54 -7.34 1.42 -1.11
CA CYS A 54 -6.45 2.57 -1.12
C CYS A 54 -6.41 3.22 0.26
N VAL A 55 -5.27 3.08 0.95
CA VAL A 55 -5.07 3.70 2.28
C VAL A 55 -5.19 5.23 2.25
N GLY A 56 -4.85 5.86 1.13
CA GLY A 56 -5.03 7.30 0.95
C GLY A 56 -6.49 7.71 0.98
N ARG A 57 -7.37 6.97 0.29
CA ARG A 57 -8.82 7.23 0.31
C ARG A 57 -9.43 6.90 1.66
N GLU A 58 -9.00 5.81 2.29
CA GLU A 58 -9.46 5.45 3.64
C GLU A 58 -9.08 6.52 4.66
N ALA A 59 -7.84 7.00 4.61
CA ALA A 59 -7.38 8.08 5.46
C ALA A 59 -8.14 9.39 5.24
N MET A 60 -8.43 9.73 3.97
CA MET A 60 -9.22 10.91 3.62
C MET A 60 -10.66 10.81 4.14
N ALA A 61 -11.30 9.69 3.92
CA ALA A 61 -12.70 9.47 4.32
C ALA A 61 -12.87 9.42 5.85
N GLY A 62 -11.95 8.74 6.53
CA GLY A 62 -11.98 8.54 7.97
C GLY A 62 -11.33 9.67 8.78
N LYS A 63 -10.65 10.61 8.12
CA LYS A 63 -9.81 11.64 8.76
C LYS A 63 -8.84 11.03 9.77
N CYS A 64 -8.17 9.97 9.37
CA CYS A 64 -7.32 9.14 10.23
C CYS A 64 -5.99 8.80 9.55
N GLN A 65 -5.22 7.95 10.19
CA GLN A 65 -4.04 7.34 9.62
C GLN A 65 -4.32 5.87 9.32
N CYS A 66 -3.97 5.44 8.11
CA CYS A 66 -4.07 4.06 7.66
C CYS A 66 -2.72 3.59 7.12
N SER A 67 -2.44 2.30 7.24
CA SER A 67 -1.22 1.69 6.71
C SER A 67 -1.53 0.34 6.08
N LYS A 68 -0.74 -0.01 5.07
CA LYS A 68 -0.76 -1.36 4.47
C LYS A 68 0.66 -1.78 4.05
N LEU A 69 0.82 -3.07 3.83
CA LEU A 69 2.02 -3.63 3.22
C LEU A 69 1.77 -3.89 1.74
N GLU A 70 2.74 -3.53 0.92
CA GLU A 70 2.74 -3.77 -0.51
C GLU A 70 4.03 -4.42 -0.95
N THR A 71 3.94 -5.36 -1.88
CA THR A 71 5.09 -6.01 -2.47
C THR A 71 5.29 -5.57 -3.92
N LEU A 72 6.54 -5.34 -4.30
CA LEU A 72 6.92 -5.10 -5.68
C LEU A 72 8.12 -6.00 -6.01
N GLY A 73 7.90 -7.04 -6.79
CA GLY A 73 8.92 -8.07 -7.00
C GLY A 73 9.25 -8.77 -5.69
N SER A 74 10.52 -8.78 -5.31
CA SER A 74 11.02 -9.33 -4.04
C SER A 74 11.08 -8.31 -2.91
N SER A 75 10.73 -7.07 -3.16
CA SER A 75 10.80 -5.97 -2.19
C SER A 75 9.47 -5.75 -1.50
N LEU A 76 9.52 -5.50 -0.20
CA LEU A 76 8.38 -5.20 0.63
C LEU A 76 8.40 -3.72 1.04
N TYR A 77 7.25 -3.09 1.03
CA TYR A 77 7.08 -1.69 1.39
C TYR A 77 5.92 -1.53 2.36
N GLN A 78 6.10 -0.63 3.31
CA GLN A 78 4.99 -0.13 4.11
C GLN A 78 4.52 1.18 3.51
N VAL A 79 3.24 1.26 3.19
CA VAL A 79 2.57 2.49 2.73
C VAL A 79 1.71 3.00 3.86
N THR A 80 2.01 4.19 4.33
CA THR A 80 1.23 4.87 5.38
C THR A 80 0.61 6.13 4.80
N ALA A 81 -0.66 6.34 5.04
CA ALA A 81 -1.40 7.53 4.65
C ALA A 81 -2.00 8.18 5.90
N ARG A 82 -1.75 9.46 6.08
CA ARG A 82 -2.26 10.27 7.20
C ARG A 82 -3.06 11.45 6.67
N TYR A 83 -4.27 11.62 7.16
CA TYR A 83 -5.06 12.82 6.89
C TYR A 83 -4.41 14.04 7.55
N VAL A 84 -4.31 15.12 6.81
CA VAL A 84 -3.83 16.42 7.29
C VAL A 84 -4.63 17.54 6.64
N GLU A 85 -4.80 18.64 7.33
CA GLU A 85 -5.29 19.87 6.75
C GLU A 85 -4.12 20.83 6.56
N VAL A 86 -4.00 21.40 5.36
CA VAL A 86 -2.98 22.39 5.05
C VAL A 86 -3.66 23.66 4.61
N ASP A 87 -3.46 24.74 5.38
CA ASP A 87 -4.15 26.01 5.20
C ASP A 87 -5.69 25.84 5.12
N GLY A 88 -6.23 24.97 5.95
CA GLY A 88 -7.67 24.67 6.02
C GLY A 88 -8.22 23.81 4.90
N LYS A 89 -7.36 23.24 4.04
CA LYS A 89 -7.77 22.32 2.96
C LYS A 89 -7.36 20.89 3.28
N PRO A 90 -8.20 19.89 2.92
CA PRO A 90 -7.92 18.49 3.20
C PRO A 90 -6.85 17.94 2.26
N TYR A 91 -5.91 17.21 2.82
CA TYR A 91 -4.87 16.45 2.14
C TYR A 91 -4.62 15.11 2.83
N VAL A 92 -3.96 14.23 2.12
CA VAL A 92 -3.35 13.03 2.70
C VAL A 92 -1.85 13.09 2.50
N MET A 93 -1.11 12.93 3.58
CA MET A 93 0.33 12.74 3.51
C MET A 93 0.62 11.25 3.38
N GLU A 94 1.11 10.84 2.23
CA GLU A 94 1.47 9.45 1.93
C GLU A 94 2.98 9.27 2.09
N MET A 95 3.35 8.23 2.83
CA MET A 95 4.73 7.87 3.15
C MET A 95 4.99 6.43 2.75
N ILE A 96 6.06 6.18 2.01
CA ILE A 96 6.46 4.85 1.56
C ILE A 96 7.81 4.49 2.18
N LEU A 97 7.84 3.43 2.98
CA LEU A 97 9.03 2.91 3.65
C LEU A 97 9.41 1.56 3.05
N PRO A 98 10.61 1.43 2.43
CA PRO A 98 11.12 0.11 2.09
C PRO A 98 11.47 -0.67 3.37
N LEU A 99 11.05 -1.92 3.42
CA LEU A 99 11.36 -2.81 4.53
C LEU A 99 12.50 -3.75 4.12
N ASP A 100 13.55 -3.84 4.96
CA ASP A 100 14.67 -4.71 4.69
C ASP A 100 14.29 -6.20 4.72
N ALA A 101 14.99 -7.01 3.91
CA ALA A 101 14.81 -8.45 3.85
C ALA A 101 14.96 -9.14 5.21
N SER A 102 15.71 -8.55 6.14
CA SER A 102 15.83 -9.04 7.53
C SER A 102 14.56 -8.84 8.35
N ALA A 103 13.73 -7.86 8.00
CA ALA A 103 12.40 -7.70 8.60
C ALA A 103 11.39 -8.74 8.08
N HIS A 104 11.70 -9.40 6.97
CA HIS A 104 10.87 -10.49 6.42
C HIS A 104 10.72 -11.69 7.36
N SER A 105 11.65 -11.90 8.30
CA SER A 105 11.54 -13.02 9.23
C SER A 105 10.34 -12.91 10.19
N THR A 106 9.90 -11.71 10.49
CA THR A 106 8.69 -11.46 11.31
C THR A 106 7.41 -11.36 10.47
N LEU A 107 7.56 -11.10 9.17
CA LEU A 107 6.44 -10.98 8.23
C LEU A 107 6.17 -12.28 7.45
N ASN A 108 7.03 -13.28 7.61
CA ASN A 108 6.87 -14.61 7.03
C ASN A 108 5.56 -15.32 7.44
N SER A 109 4.90 -14.86 8.49
CA SER A 109 3.56 -15.34 8.81
C SER A 109 2.54 -15.05 7.69
N ASN A 110 2.64 -13.93 7.00
CA ASN A 110 1.76 -13.63 5.87
C ASN A 110 2.15 -14.41 4.60
N GLU A 111 3.44 -14.63 4.35
CA GLU A 111 3.86 -15.51 3.26
C GLU A 111 3.43 -16.97 3.46
N LEU A 112 3.48 -17.47 4.70
CA LEU A 112 3.00 -18.82 5.03
C LEU A 112 1.51 -19.00 4.79
N ILE A 113 0.72 -17.95 4.95
CA ILE A 113 -0.72 -17.97 4.67
C ILE A 113 -1.01 -18.07 3.17
N TYR A 114 -0.13 -17.52 2.34
CA TYR A 114 -0.33 -17.42 0.88
C TYR A 114 0.39 -18.48 0.08
N ARG A 115 1.21 -19.32 0.70
CA ARG A 115 1.95 -20.37 0.01
C ARG A 115 1.43 -21.76 0.32
N ASP A 116 1.44 -22.61 -0.68
CA ASP A 116 1.25 -24.04 -0.52
C ASP A 116 2.49 -24.66 0.12
N ALA A 117 2.30 -25.40 1.21
CA ALA A 117 3.41 -25.94 1.99
C ALA A 117 4.24 -27.00 1.24
N LEU A 118 3.63 -27.70 0.27
CA LEU A 118 4.28 -28.75 -0.48
C LEU A 118 5.08 -28.20 -1.67
N THR A 119 4.48 -27.29 -2.43
CA THR A 119 5.01 -26.82 -3.71
C THR A 119 5.72 -25.46 -3.62
N GLY A 120 5.44 -24.69 -2.56
CA GLY A 120 5.89 -23.31 -2.43
C GLY A 120 5.18 -22.33 -3.37
N ALA A 121 4.26 -22.79 -4.22
CA ALA A 121 3.46 -21.95 -5.08
C ALA A 121 2.48 -21.10 -4.27
N TYR A 122 2.03 -20.00 -4.83
CA TYR A 122 0.95 -19.23 -4.22
C TYR A 122 -0.35 -20.02 -4.24
N ASN A 123 -1.08 -19.98 -3.13
CA ASN A 123 -2.35 -20.68 -2.97
C ASN A 123 -3.54 -19.85 -3.49
N ARG A 124 -4.73 -20.44 -3.46
CA ARG A 124 -5.98 -19.77 -3.87
C ARG A 124 -6.24 -18.48 -3.09
N ARG A 125 -5.90 -18.47 -1.80
CA ARG A 125 -6.11 -17.30 -0.96
C ARG A 125 -5.31 -16.09 -1.46
N PHE A 126 -4.07 -16.29 -1.87
CA PHE A 126 -3.25 -15.23 -2.48
C PHE A 126 -3.90 -14.66 -3.75
N TYR A 127 -4.46 -15.52 -4.60
CA TYR A 127 -5.19 -15.07 -5.78
C TYR A 127 -6.40 -14.21 -5.42
N GLU A 128 -7.23 -14.67 -4.49
CA GLU A 128 -8.48 -13.99 -4.11
C GLU A 128 -8.23 -12.65 -3.39
N GLU A 129 -7.23 -12.58 -2.54
CA GLU A 129 -6.95 -11.40 -1.71
C GLU A 129 -5.98 -10.42 -2.38
N GLU A 130 -5.00 -10.91 -3.13
CA GLU A 130 -3.90 -10.09 -3.63
C GLU A 130 -3.91 -9.88 -5.16
N LEU A 131 -4.23 -10.90 -5.95
CA LEU A 131 -4.10 -10.82 -7.40
C LEU A 131 -5.39 -10.42 -8.11
N LYS A 132 -6.52 -10.92 -7.68
CA LYS A 132 -7.82 -10.75 -8.33
C LYS A 132 -8.18 -9.28 -8.61
N HIS A 133 -7.69 -8.38 -7.78
CA HIS A 133 -7.96 -6.96 -7.85
C HIS A 133 -6.82 -6.13 -8.48
N LYS A 134 -5.71 -6.78 -8.85
CA LYS A 134 -4.58 -6.12 -9.50
C LYS A 134 -4.73 -6.17 -11.01
N TYR A 135 -4.51 -5.04 -11.64
CA TYR A 135 -4.41 -4.98 -13.09
C TYR A 135 -3.02 -5.44 -13.52
N LEU A 136 -2.94 -6.63 -14.12
CA LEU A 136 -1.69 -7.21 -14.58
C LEU A 136 -1.74 -7.32 -16.11
N ASN A 137 -0.70 -6.84 -16.76
CA ASN A 137 -0.49 -7.13 -18.18
C ASN A 137 0.21 -8.50 -18.30
N ALA A 138 -0.58 -9.55 -18.14
CA ALA A 138 -0.09 -10.93 -18.10
C ALA A 138 -1.10 -11.88 -18.74
N GLY A 139 -0.61 -12.99 -19.25
CA GLY A 139 -1.43 -14.12 -19.66
C GLY A 139 -1.82 -14.98 -18.44
N VAL A 140 -3.02 -15.54 -18.47
CA VAL A 140 -3.49 -16.47 -17.45
C VAL A 140 -3.76 -17.83 -18.12
N ALA A 141 -3.21 -18.90 -17.52
CA ALA A 141 -3.51 -20.26 -17.92
C ALA A 141 -4.13 -21.02 -16.73
N MET A 142 -5.18 -21.77 -16.99
CA MET A 142 -5.77 -22.71 -16.04
C MET A 142 -5.41 -24.13 -16.47
N ILE A 143 -4.80 -24.90 -15.58
CA ILE A 143 -4.33 -26.26 -15.85
C ILE A 143 -5.03 -27.19 -14.87
N ASP A 144 -5.63 -28.26 -15.37
CA ASP A 144 -6.22 -29.33 -14.58
C ASP A 144 -5.67 -30.68 -15.03
N LEU A 145 -5.65 -31.64 -14.13
CA LEU A 145 -5.25 -33.00 -14.43
C LEU A 145 -6.48 -33.87 -14.58
N ASP A 146 -6.67 -34.44 -15.77
CA ASP A 146 -7.73 -35.38 -16.04
C ASP A 146 -7.46 -36.74 -15.37
N ASP A 147 -8.50 -37.40 -14.97
CA ASP A 147 -8.46 -38.78 -14.41
C ASP A 147 -7.56 -39.00 -13.19
N LEU A 148 -7.41 -38.00 -12.35
CA LEU A 148 -6.72 -38.16 -11.07
C LEU A 148 -7.61 -38.91 -10.08
N SER A 149 -7.77 -40.22 -10.25
CA SER A 149 -8.42 -41.11 -9.32
C SER A 149 -7.38 -41.68 -8.35
N LEU A 150 -7.54 -41.36 -7.08
CA LEU A 150 -6.87 -42.05 -5.98
C LEU A 150 -7.63 -43.29 -5.60
#